data_928285124aa2902711e79e5166c37f69
#
_entry.id   928285124aa2902711e79e5166c37f69
#
_cell.length_a   1.000
_cell.length_b   1.000
_cell.length_c   1.000
_cell.angle_alpha   90.00
_cell.angle_beta   90.00
_cell.angle_gamma   90.00
#
_symmetry.space_group_name_H-M   'P 1'
#
loop_
_entity.id
_entity.type
_entity.pdbx_description
1 polymer ?
#
loop_
_entity_poly.entity_id
_entity_poly.type
_entity_poly.pdbx_seq_one_letter_code
_entity_poly.pdbx_strand_id
1 'polypeptide(L)'
;TAMHLLVALARSGHAVGALDLDLRQQSFFRYLDNRAAYVTRTGINLPMPIQHRLTPSTLDSVRKARAEEESRFGAALQELEANTDFILIDCPGAHTRYAQMAHAVADTLITPMNDSLIDFDLLARINPDTGKVIGPSIYSEMVWDARQLRASAGLKPIDWVVLRNRMATVNAKNRHKVGRA
;
A
#
# COMPACT_ATOMS: atom_id res chain seq x y z
N THR A 1 6.92 3.25 4.49
CA THR A 1 5.75 3.99 5.01
C THR A 1 4.87 3.07 5.83
N ALA A 2 4.46 1.89 5.33
CA ALA A 2 3.58 0.95 6.05
C ALA A 2 4.07 0.62 7.47
N MET A 3 5.34 0.28 7.65
CA MET A 3 5.95 -0.01 8.96
C MET A 3 5.76 1.12 9.99
N HIS A 4 5.91 2.39 9.58
CA HIS A 4 5.76 3.54 10.48
C HIS A 4 4.29 3.79 10.84
N LEU A 5 3.38 3.65 9.87
CA LEU A 5 1.94 3.78 10.12
C LEU A 5 1.44 2.69 11.06
N LEU A 6 1.87 1.43 10.84
CA LEU A 6 1.53 0.32 11.72
C LEU A 6 1.96 0.60 13.16
N VAL A 7 3.22 1.01 13.35
CA VAL A 7 3.74 1.30 14.69
C VAL A 7 3.01 2.48 15.33
N ALA A 8 2.68 3.52 14.56
CA ALA A 8 1.95 4.67 15.07
C ALA A 8 0.55 4.27 15.56
N LEU A 9 -0.22 3.56 14.73
CA LEU A 9 -1.57 3.07 15.08
C LEU A 9 -1.54 2.15 16.30
N ALA A 10 -0.63 1.17 16.31
CA ALA A 10 -0.50 0.24 17.42
C ALA A 10 -0.08 0.93 18.73
N ARG A 11 0.77 1.95 18.68
CA ARG A 11 1.14 2.77 19.85
C ARG A 11 0.00 3.68 20.32
N SER A 12 -0.92 4.03 19.45
CA SER A 12 -2.14 4.77 19.79
C SER A 12 -3.23 3.88 20.40
N GLY A 13 -2.94 2.59 20.58
CA GLY A 13 -3.83 1.63 21.26
C GLY A 13 -4.78 0.87 20.34
N HIS A 14 -4.61 1.01 19.00
CA HIS A 14 -5.43 0.29 18.03
C HIS A 14 -4.92 -1.13 17.78
N ALA A 15 -5.86 -2.07 17.62
CA ALA A 15 -5.57 -3.39 17.06
C ALA A 15 -5.32 -3.27 15.56
N VAL A 16 -4.15 -3.71 15.09
CA VAL A 16 -3.74 -3.54 13.68
C VAL A 16 -3.49 -4.88 13.02
N GLY A 17 -4.14 -5.11 11.88
CA GLY A 17 -3.87 -6.20 10.96
C GLY A 17 -2.79 -5.82 9.93
N ALA A 18 -2.02 -6.79 9.46
CA ALA A 18 -0.97 -6.59 8.48
C ALA A 18 -1.03 -7.63 7.36
N LEU A 19 -1.05 -7.15 6.11
CA LEU A 19 -0.88 -7.92 4.88
C LEU A 19 0.29 -7.36 4.07
N ASP A 20 1.14 -8.24 3.54
CA ASP A 20 2.21 -7.88 2.59
C ASP A 20 1.90 -8.58 1.26
N LEU A 21 1.56 -7.80 0.24
CA LEU A 21 1.22 -8.28 -1.10
C LEU A 21 2.41 -8.28 -2.06
N ASP A 22 3.59 -7.83 -1.62
CA ASP A 22 4.83 -8.09 -2.32
C ASP A 22 5.37 -9.48 -1.93
N LEU A 23 4.71 -10.52 -2.42
CA LEU A 23 5.00 -11.91 -2.06
C LEU A 23 6.44 -12.34 -2.42
N ARG A 24 7.15 -11.58 -3.25
CA ARG A 24 8.54 -11.84 -3.62
C ARG A 24 9.52 -11.24 -2.63
N GLN A 25 9.30 -9.98 -2.26
CA GLN A 25 10.21 -9.23 -1.39
C GLN A 25 9.87 -9.41 0.10
N GLN A 26 8.59 -9.39 0.45
CA GLN A 26 8.08 -9.50 1.82
C GLN A 26 8.82 -8.58 2.82
N SER A 27 9.14 -7.37 2.38
CA SER A 27 9.94 -6.43 3.18
C SER A 27 9.22 -5.97 4.44
N PHE A 28 7.91 -5.87 4.38
CA PHE A 28 7.07 -5.51 5.50
C PHE A 28 7.06 -6.61 6.56
N PHE A 29 6.85 -7.86 6.14
CA PHE A 29 6.88 -9.00 7.08
C PHE A 29 8.25 -9.26 7.66
N ARG A 30 9.34 -9.11 6.87
CA ARG A 30 10.71 -9.20 7.43
C ARG A 30 10.95 -8.17 8.53
N TYR A 31 10.44 -6.96 8.37
CA TYR A 31 10.50 -5.96 9.45
C TYR A 31 9.74 -6.43 10.70
N LEU A 32 8.55 -7.00 10.54
CA LEU A 32 7.74 -7.49 11.66
C LEU A 32 8.40 -8.69 12.34
N ASP A 33 9.01 -9.59 11.59
CA ASP A 33 9.78 -10.72 12.13
C ASP A 33 10.99 -10.25 12.95
N ASN A 34 11.75 -9.27 12.43
CA ASN A 34 12.86 -8.66 13.15
C ASN A 34 12.38 -7.96 14.43
N ARG A 35 11.22 -7.31 14.38
CA ARG A 35 10.61 -6.67 15.55
C ARG A 35 10.21 -7.71 16.59
N ALA A 36 9.60 -8.82 16.20
CA ALA A 36 9.25 -9.93 17.09
C ALA A 36 10.50 -10.54 17.74
N ALA A 37 11.55 -10.80 16.97
CA ALA A 37 12.83 -11.29 17.46
C ALA A 37 13.48 -10.32 18.46
N TYR A 38 13.36 -9.01 18.22
CA TYR A 38 13.85 -7.99 19.15
C TYR A 38 13.09 -8.04 20.49
N VAL A 39 11.75 -8.13 20.45
CA VAL A 39 10.91 -8.28 21.66
C VAL A 39 11.35 -9.51 22.46
N THR A 40 11.48 -10.66 21.80
CA THR A 40 11.91 -11.91 22.44
C THR A 40 13.28 -11.80 23.09
N ARG A 41 14.23 -11.16 22.41
CA ARG A 41 15.61 -11.03 22.88
C ARG A 41 15.76 -10.05 24.05
N THR A 42 15.00 -8.95 24.03
CA THR A 42 15.18 -7.84 24.99
C THR A 42 14.17 -7.84 26.14
N GLY A 43 13.06 -8.57 26.00
CA GLY A 43 11.93 -8.53 26.93
C GLY A 43 11.14 -7.21 26.91
N ILE A 44 11.47 -6.28 25.98
CA ILE A 44 10.76 -5.02 25.85
C ILE A 44 9.41 -5.28 25.16
N ASN A 45 8.32 -4.95 25.83
CA ASN A 45 6.99 -5.09 25.24
C ASN A 45 6.75 -4.01 24.18
N LEU A 46 6.68 -4.45 22.92
CA LEU A 46 6.31 -3.60 21.79
C LEU A 46 5.00 -4.10 21.20
N PRO A 47 4.06 -3.21 20.86
CA PRO A 47 2.82 -3.62 20.24
C PRO A 47 3.10 -4.28 18.89
N MET A 48 2.47 -5.44 18.66
CA MET A 48 2.62 -6.25 17.45
C MET A 48 1.27 -6.35 16.72
N PRO A 49 1.27 -6.34 15.38
CA PRO A 49 0.05 -6.55 14.61
C PRO A 49 -0.35 -8.03 14.55
N ILE A 50 -1.60 -8.28 14.20
CA ILE A 50 -2.04 -9.58 13.72
C ILE A 50 -1.61 -9.69 12.25
N GLN A 51 -0.78 -10.70 11.93
CA GLN A 51 -0.23 -10.90 10.59
C GLN A 51 -0.96 -12.04 9.89
N HIS A 52 -1.38 -11.82 8.65
CA HIS A 52 -1.85 -12.89 7.80
C HIS A 52 -0.94 -13.00 6.55
N ARG A 53 -0.30 -14.17 6.38
CA ARG A 53 0.66 -14.41 5.29
C ARG A 53 -0.02 -15.11 4.12
N LEU A 54 0.00 -14.46 2.97
CA LEU A 54 -0.47 -15.05 1.72
C LEU A 54 0.68 -15.78 1.02
N THR A 55 0.34 -16.87 0.34
CA THR A 55 1.25 -17.61 -0.51
C THR A 55 0.73 -17.60 -1.95
N PRO A 56 1.62 -17.51 -2.96
CA PRO A 56 1.20 -17.63 -4.36
C PRO A 56 0.49 -18.95 -4.60
N SER A 57 -0.43 -18.96 -5.58
CA SER A 57 -1.02 -20.21 -6.04
C SER A 57 0.03 -21.05 -6.78
N THR A 58 -0.05 -22.37 -6.60
CA THR A 58 0.78 -23.36 -7.32
C THR A 58 0.03 -24.06 -8.44
N LEU A 59 -1.18 -23.60 -8.78
CA LEU A 59 -2.02 -24.18 -9.81
C LEU A 59 -1.52 -23.80 -11.21
N ASP A 60 -1.41 -24.76 -12.11
CA ASP A 60 -0.97 -24.54 -13.50
C ASP A 60 -1.94 -23.69 -14.32
N SER A 61 -3.24 -23.77 -14.02
CA SER A 61 -4.26 -22.97 -14.70
C SER A 61 -4.30 -21.56 -14.17
N VAL A 62 -3.97 -20.57 -14.99
CA VAL A 62 -4.02 -19.14 -14.66
C VAL A 62 -5.38 -18.72 -14.09
N ARG A 63 -6.49 -19.23 -14.67
CA ARG A 63 -7.83 -18.92 -14.17
C ARG A 63 -8.08 -19.47 -12.77
N LYS A 64 -7.66 -20.73 -12.52
CA LYS A 64 -7.82 -21.36 -11.21
C LYS A 64 -6.90 -20.71 -10.17
N ALA A 65 -5.65 -20.44 -10.53
CA ALA A 65 -4.71 -19.74 -9.66
C ALA A 65 -5.24 -18.38 -9.22
N ARG A 66 -5.80 -17.60 -10.17
CA ARG A 66 -6.42 -16.31 -9.87
C ARG A 66 -7.60 -16.41 -8.92
N ALA A 67 -8.48 -17.39 -9.13
CA ALA A 67 -9.64 -17.59 -8.26
C ALA A 67 -9.21 -18.01 -6.84
N GLU A 68 -8.18 -18.85 -6.73
CA GLU A 68 -7.62 -19.25 -5.44
C GLU A 68 -6.98 -18.07 -4.69
N GLU A 69 -6.20 -17.24 -5.39
CA GLU A 69 -5.57 -16.05 -4.82
C GLU A 69 -6.61 -15.02 -4.34
N GLU A 70 -7.69 -14.81 -5.10
CA GLU A 70 -8.81 -13.97 -4.67
C GLU A 70 -9.50 -14.53 -3.42
N SER A 71 -9.76 -15.83 -3.41
CA SER A 71 -10.38 -16.48 -2.26
C SER A 71 -9.51 -16.37 -1.00
N ARG A 72 -8.19 -16.61 -1.12
CA ARG A 72 -7.24 -16.48 -0.01
C ARG A 72 -7.15 -15.05 0.49
N PHE A 73 -7.10 -14.07 -0.40
CA PHE A 73 -7.09 -12.66 -0.03
C PHE A 73 -8.38 -12.24 0.69
N GLY A 74 -9.55 -12.65 0.17
CA GLY A 74 -10.83 -12.38 0.81
C GLY A 74 -10.93 -13.00 2.21
N ALA A 75 -10.50 -14.26 2.37
CA ALA A 75 -10.49 -14.93 3.68
C ALA A 75 -9.55 -14.24 4.68
N ALA A 76 -8.37 -13.79 4.21
CA ALA A 76 -7.42 -13.04 5.03
C ALA A 76 -8.00 -11.72 5.53
N LEU A 77 -8.71 -10.98 4.65
CA LEU A 77 -9.38 -9.75 5.03
C LEU A 77 -10.46 -9.99 6.08
N GLN A 78 -11.36 -10.97 5.86
CA GLN A 78 -12.42 -11.31 6.81
C GLN A 78 -11.87 -11.67 8.19
N GLU A 79 -10.79 -12.44 8.25
CA GLU A 79 -10.14 -12.81 9.51
C GLU A 79 -9.58 -11.56 10.23
N LEU A 80 -8.91 -10.67 9.50
CA LEU A 80 -8.36 -9.45 10.07
C LEU A 80 -9.44 -8.46 10.47
N GLU A 81 -10.48 -8.25 9.66
CA GLU A 81 -11.62 -7.37 9.97
C GLU A 81 -12.32 -7.75 11.27
N ALA A 82 -12.43 -9.06 11.55
CA ALA A 82 -13.06 -9.54 12.76
C ALA A 82 -12.26 -9.24 14.05
N ASN A 83 -10.96 -8.94 13.92
CA ASN A 83 -10.05 -8.90 15.06
C ASN A 83 -9.22 -7.61 15.16
N THR A 84 -9.42 -6.64 14.25
CA THR A 84 -8.59 -5.42 14.19
C THR A 84 -9.42 -4.18 13.88
N ASP A 85 -8.93 -3.01 14.33
CA ASP A 85 -9.52 -1.70 14.02
C ASP A 85 -9.04 -1.18 12.66
N PHE A 86 -7.82 -1.55 12.27
CA PHE A 86 -7.19 -1.15 11.01
C PHE A 86 -6.46 -2.32 10.37
N ILE A 87 -6.55 -2.43 9.05
CA ILE A 87 -5.77 -3.37 8.24
C ILE A 87 -4.81 -2.58 7.36
N LEU A 88 -3.51 -2.79 7.56
CA LEU A 88 -2.48 -2.23 6.69
C LEU A 88 -2.06 -3.25 5.63
N ILE A 89 -2.22 -2.84 4.37
CA ILE A 89 -1.88 -3.64 3.21
C ILE A 89 -0.69 -2.99 2.50
N ASP A 90 0.48 -3.61 2.55
CA ASP A 90 1.66 -3.16 1.80
C ASP A 90 1.62 -3.76 0.39
N CYS A 91 1.58 -2.89 -0.62
CA CYS A 91 1.44 -3.30 -2.01
C CYS A 91 2.77 -3.21 -2.76
N PRO A 92 3.03 -4.10 -3.74
CA PRO A 92 4.17 -3.96 -4.61
C PRO A 92 4.07 -2.66 -5.43
N GLY A 93 5.21 -2.04 -5.75
CA GLY A 93 5.28 -0.82 -6.53
C GLY A 93 4.91 -0.97 -8.01
N ALA A 94 4.50 -2.16 -8.45
CA ALA A 94 4.09 -2.46 -9.81
C ALA A 94 2.58 -2.63 -9.92
N HIS A 95 2.04 -2.40 -11.12
CA HIS A 95 0.62 -2.65 -11.46
C HIS A 95 0.35 -4.15 -11.50
N THR A 96 0.14 -4.74 -10.32
CA THR A 96 -0.15 -6.17 -10.16
C THR A 96 -1.62 -6.39 -9.83
N ARG A 97 -2.09 -7.64 -10.04
CA ARG A 97 -3.43 -8.03 -9.64
C ARG A 97 -3.67 -7.84 -8.14
N TYR A 98 -2.69 -8.17 -7.30
CA TYR A 98 -2.80 -7.95 -5.85
C TYR A 98 -2.97 -6.47 -5.50
N ALA A 99 -2.24 -5.57 -6.18
CA ALA A 99 -2.44 -4.13 -6.00
C ALA A 99 -3.86 -3.69 -6.39
N GLN A 100 -4.40 -4.21 -7.51
CA GLN A 100 -5.78 -3.92 -7.93
C GLN A 100 -6.80 -4.40 -6.90
N MET A 101 -6.63 -5.62 -6.37
CA MET A 101 -7.53 -6.17 -5.34
C MET A 101 -7.47 -5.33 -4.05
N ALA A 102 -6.27 -4.95 -3.61
CA ALA A 102 -6.10 -4.08 -2.45
C ALA A 102 -6.76 -2.71 -2.63
N HIS A 103 -6.59 -2.09 -3.82
CA HIS A 103 -7.22 -0.80 -4.12
C HIS A 103 -8.75 -0.90 -4.14
N ALA A 104 -9.32 -2.01 -4.61
CA ALA A 104 -10.78 -2.19 -4.66
C ALA A 104 -11.41 -2.24 -3.27
N VAL A 105 -10.69 -2.72 -2.25
CA VAL A 105 -11.19 -2.86 -0.87
C VAL A 105 -10.75 -1.72 0.06
N ALA A 106 -9.73 -0.95 -0.31
CA ALA A 106 -9.16 0.07 0.56
C ALA A 106 -10.14 1.24 0.81
N ASP A 107 -10.29 1.66 2.05
CA ASP A 107 -10.98 2.91 2.43
C ASP A 107 -10.06 4.11 2.24
N THR A 108 -8.78 3.94 2.54
CA THR A 108 -7.74 4.96 2.38
C THR A 108 -6.56 4.38 1.61
N LEU A 109 -6.16 5.04 0.54
CA LEU A 109 -4.97 4.73 -0.24
C LEU A 109 -3.89 5.76 0.04
N ILE A 110 -2.72 5.31 0.48
CA ILE A 110 -1.57 6.18 0.73
C ILE A 110 -0.49 5.88 -0.30
N THR A 111 -0.17 6.86 -1.13
CA THR A 111 0.89 6.79 -2.14
C THR A 111 2.11 7.58 -1.67
N PRO A 112 3.15 6.92 -1.14
CA PRO A 112 4.37 7.61 -0.76
C PRO A 112 5.21 7.95 -2.00
N MET A 113 5.65 9.20 -2.09
CA MET A 113 6.52 9.72 -3.15
C MET A 113 7.78 10.34 -2.54
N ASN A 114 8.89 10.26 -3.25
CA ASN A 114 10.08 11.05 -2.95
C ASN A 114 10.04 12.38 -3.72
N ASP A 115 10.99 13.29 -3.43
CA ASP A 115 11.17 14.55 -4.17
C ASP A 115 11.88 14.30 -5.51
N SER A 116 11.32 13.42 -6.34
CA SER A 116 11.83 13.04 -7.64
C SER A 116 10.80 13.32 -8.73
N LEU A 117 11.27 13.84 -9.87
CA LEU A 117 10.39 13.98 -11.05
C LEU A 117 9.93 12.61 -11.58
N ILE A 118 10.74 11.54 -11.37
CA ILE A 118 10.36 10.17 -11.73
C ILE A 118 9.18 9.69 -10.91
N ASP A 119 9.15 10.03 -9.60
CA ASP A 119 8.02 9.66 -8.74
C ASP A 119 6.77 10.49 -9.09
N PHE A 120 6.95 11.70 -9.62
CA PHE A 120 5.82 12.51 -10.09
C PHE A 120 5.15 11.92 -11.33
N ASP A 121 5.91 11.24 -12.20
CA ASP A 121 5.38 10.48 -13.34
C ASP A 121 4.43 9.34 -12.91
N LEU A 122 4.48 8.91 -11.64
CA LEU A 122 3.49 7.98 -11.09
C LEU A 122 2.10 8.61 -10.99
N LEU A 123 1.99 9.94 -10.88
CA LEU A 123 0.69 10.62 -10.75
C LEU A 123 0.19 11.18 -12.07
N ALA A 124 1.10 11.71 -12.91
CA ALA A 124 0.73 12.40 -14.14
C ALA A 124 1.74 12.16 -15.25
N ARG A 125 1.25 12.06 -16.48
CA ARG A 125 2.09 12.07 -17.67
C ARG A 125 2.52 13.50 -17.97
N ILE A 126 3.82 13.72 -18.10
CA ILE A 126 4.39 15.04 -18.35
C ILE A 126 4.94 15.09 -19.77
N ASN A 127 4.69 16.18 -20.47
CA ASN A 127 5.36 16.47 -21.75
C ASN A 127 6.83 16.80 -21.45
N PRO A 128 7.79 16.04 -22.00
CA PRO A 128 9.20 16.21 -21.68
C PRO A 128 9.77 17.57 -22.14
N ASP A 129 9.22 18.15 -23.22
CA ASP A 129 9.70 19.40 -23.80
C ASP A 129 9.18 20.63 -23.05
N THR A 130 7.93 20.58 -22.63
CA THR A 130 7.25 21.73 -22.00
C THR A 130 7.13 21.64 -20.48
N GLY A 131 7.33 20.44 -19.89
CA GLY A 131 7.12 20.16 -18.49
C GLY A 131 5.66 20.26 -18.02
N LYS A 132 4.71 20.34 -18.96
CA LYS A 132 3.27 20.44 -18.65
C LYS A 132 2.64 19.06 -18.50
N VAL A 133 1.68 18.94 -17.58
CA VAL A 133 0.83 17.75 -17.45
C VAL A 133 -0.04 17.60 -18.70
N ILE A 134 -0.02 16.39 -19.28
CA ILE A 134 -0.83 16.03 -20.47
C ILE A 134 -1.92 15.01 -20.14
N GLY A 135 -1.93 14.46 -18.96
CA GLY A 135 -2.97 13.53 -18.51
C GLY A 135 -2.57 12.74 -17.27
N PRO A 136 -3.48 11.91 -16.74
CA PRO A 136 -3.17 11.02 -15.64
C PRO A 136 -2.17 9.95 -16.05
N SER A 137 -1.43 9.42 -15.10
CA SER A 137 -0.60 8.23 -15.28
C SER A 137 -1.47 6.97 -15.27
N ILE A 138 -0.88 5.84 -15.67
CA ILE A 138 -1.53 4.51 -15.54
C ILE A 138 -1.93 4.22 -14.09
N TYR A 139 -1.09 4.62 -13.13
CA TYR A 139 -1.39 4.44 -11.71
C TYR A 139 -2.58 5.30 -11.27
N SER A 140 -2.62 6.55 -11.67
CA SER A 140 -3.76 7.45 -11.36
C SER A 140 -5.06 6.97 -12.00
N GLU A 141 -5.00 6.45 -13.22
CA GLU A 141 -6.15 5.80 -13.88
C GLU A 141 -6.64 4.60 -13.07
N MET A 142 -5.73 3.72 -12.63
CA MET A 142 -6.09 2.57 -11.78
C MET A 142 -6.77 2.99 -10.47
N VAL A 143 -6.27 4.03 -9.81
CA VAL A 143 -6.89 4.57 -8.58
C VAL A 143 -8.27 5.14 -8.88
N TRP A 144 -8.42 5.84 -9.99
CA TRP A 144 -9.69 6.40 -10.42
C TRP A 144 -10.73 5.30 -10.72
N ASP A 145 -10.34 4.26 -11.45
CA ASP A 145 -11.19 3.11 -11.76
C ASP A 145 -11.66 2.40 -10.47
N ALA A 146 -10.76 2.21 -9.52
CA ALA A 146 -11.10 1.63 -8.21
C ALA A 146 -12.11 2.51 -7.45
N ARG A 147 -11.96 3.85 -7.50
CA ARG A 147 -12.93 4.79 -6.90
C ARG A 147 -14.29 4.70 -7.55
N GLN A 148 -14.34 4.61 -8.88
CA GLN A 148 -15.60 4.47 -9.63
C GLN A 148 -16.28 3.14 -9.33
N LEU A 149 -15.51 2.05 -9.26
CA LEU A 149 -16.04 0.73 -8.92
C LEU A 149 -16.70 0.73 -7.53
N ARG A 150 -16.05 1.31 -6.53
CA ARG A 150 -16.62 1.44 -5.18
C ARG A 150 -17.89 2.31 -5.18
N ALA A 151 -17.87 3.43 -5.89
CA ALA A 151 -19.03 4.31 -5.99
C ALA A 151 -20.23 3.62 -6.66
N SER A 152 -20.00 2.84 -7.73
CA SER A 152 -21.06 2.06 -8.40
C SER A 152 -21.60 0.92 -7.52
N ALA A 153 -20.81 0.42 -6.58
CA ALA A 153 -21.23 -0.54 -5.56
C ALA A 153 -21.92 0.13 -4.34
N GLY A 154 -22.14 1.45 -4.36
CA GLY A 154 -22.72 2.19 -3.24
C GLY A 154 -21.81 2.36 -2.04
N LEU A 155 -20.52 2.11 -2.19
CA LEU A 155 -19.52 2.26 -1.13
C LEU A 155 -18.94 3.67 -1.13
N LYS A 156 -18.42 4.10 0.04
CA LYS A 156 -17.67 5.36 0.13
C LYS A 156 -16.46 5.33 -0.82
N PRO A 157 -16.22 6.38 -1.62
CA PRO A 157 -15.02 6.48 -2.45
C PRO A 157 -13.75 6.42 -1.62
N ILE A 158 -12.67 5.88 -2.21
CA ILE A 158 -11.36 5.81 -1.57
C ILE A 158 -10.85 7.22 -1.23
N ASP A 159 -10.42 7.43 0.00
CA ASP A 159 -9.66 8.63 0.38
C ASP A 159 -8.22 8.46 -0.12
N TRP A 160 -7.82 9.22 -1.13
CA TRP A 160 -6.50 9.13 -1.70
C TRP A 160 -5.55 10.18 -1.15
N VAL A 161 -4.52 9.73 -0.44
CA VAL A 161 -3.49 10.55 0.19
C VAL A 161 -2.16 10.37 -0.53
N VAL A 162 -1.65 11.44 -1.11
CA VAL A 162 -0.28 11.45 -1.66
C VAL A 162 0.66 12.01 -0.60
N LEU A 163 1.60 11.18 -0.14
CA LEU A 163 2.52 11.50 0.94
C LEU A 163 3.94 11.73 0.40
N ARG A 164 4.47 12.94 0.57
CA ARG A 164 5.89 13.19 0.30
C ARG A 164 6.75 12.58 1.40
N ASN A 165 7.60 11.64 1.01
CA ASN A 165 8.48 10.88 1.88
C ASN A 165 9.95 11.20 1.57
N ARG A 166 10.87 10.90 2.49
CA ARG A 166 12.32 11.09 2.32
C ARG A 166 12.70 12.49 1.82
N MET A 167 12.04 13.51 2.35
CA MET A 167 12.36 14.89 2.02
C MET A 167 13.80 15.20 2.43
N ALA A 168 14.62 15.60 1.46
CA ALA A 168 15.98 16.06 1.74
C ALA A 168 15.92 17.36 2.56
N THR A 169 16.81 17.48 3.53
CA THR A 169 17.00 18.72 4.30
C THR A 169 17.60 19.85 3.46
N VAL A 170 18.20 19.49 2.31
CA VAL A 170 18.84 20.41 1.37
C VAL A 170 17.80 21.05 0.45
N ASN A 171 17.99 22.34 0.15
CA ASN A 171 17.12 23.12 -0.73
C ASN A 171 17.35 22.76 -2.21
N ALA A 172 16.91 21.57 -2.62
CA ALA A 172 17.06 21.07 -3.97
C ALA A 172 16.01 21.68 -4.92
N LYS A 173 16.41 22.01 -6.17
CA LYS A 173 15.53 22.62 -7.19
C LYS A 173 14.25 21.81 -7.43
N ASN A 174 14.31 20.50 -7.34
CA ASN A 174 13.16 19.60 -7.54
C ASN A 174 12.09 19.72 -6.43
N ARG A 175 12.49 20.07 -5.19
CA ARG A 175 11.58 20.24 -4.06
C ARG A 175 10.53 21.33 -4.33
N HIS A 176 10.95 22.43 -4.97
CA HIS A 176 10.07 23.55 -5.31
C HIS A 176 9.14 23.23 -6.49
N LYS A 177 9.58 22.40 -7.45
CA LYS A 177 8.77 22.01 -8.60
C LYS A 177 7.64 21.05 -8.20
N VAL A 178 7.97 20.00 -7.45
CA VAL A 178 6.99 19.00 -6.97
C VAL A 178 6.00 19.57 -5.95
N GLY A 179 6.39 20.59 -5.18
CA GLY A 179 5.52 21.21 -4.17
C GLY A 179 4.55 22.27 -4.72
N ARG A 180 4.58 22.56 -6.04
CA ARG A 180 3.70 23.52 -6.72
C ARG A 180 2.79 22.87 -7.77
N ALA A 181 2.91 21.56 -7.98
CA ALA A 181 2.07 20.77 -8.86
C ALA A 181 0.89 20.18 -8.09
#